data_8eebfc2901c766085fcda804ff645d51
#
_entry.id   8eebfc2901c766085fcda804ff645d51
#
_cell.length_a   1.000
_cell.length_b   1.000
_cell.length_c   1.000
_cell.angle_alpha   90.00
_cell.angle_beta   90.00
_cell.angle_gamma   90.00
#
_symmetry.space_group_name_H-M   'P 1'
#
loop_
_entity.id
_entity.type
_entity.pdbx_description
1 polymer ?
#
loop_
_entity_poly.entity_id
_entity_poly.type
_entity_poly.pdbx_seq_one_letter_code
_entity_poly.pdbx_strand_id
1 'polypeptide(L)'
;LKITRSALIKHFIFVILVLSQQLTAGAGEYISKDIKRSGSQKSWVVLPYIFSSDSMGLTAGAVGIFNGYIQPQMNIVASTFVGEEFNVKVQADQEIKQERAAGAMIAVDSYQSFFSERMFITAMGAYGYYPNQRLYLDGSNDSKRNLESNDPSSSTPFKSQGYNNWFDIDFRYVMPWGESADQILPVIQLNRGIAVNRDEIGGRRPFSTGQTIFGSKLFYSKWSAEKLSEAPSINTNGVRFYLEHNNTDYPSNPSRGYSFKGQFSADVGIGNSTQSWNSLEFDYAHYIELLNFSWTRQNVIAFNAWTAYSPSWKIDETINDDGILEKHQTPMWEGARLGGWNRMRAYDNNRFSDKAAVYTALEYRIIPEFNPMQDQNWSPFAIDWFQTVLFVEAGRVAESYDISTLFSDMKYDVGFSLRALAAKVPVRFEYAHGSEGSSMWVMLNQPF
;
A
#
# COMPACT_ATOMS: atom_id res chain seq x y z
N LEU A 1 -32.50 -10.78 12.82
CA LEU A 1 -31.51 -10.39 11.80
C LEU A 1 -31.25 -11.58 10.89
N LYS A 2 -31.93 -11.67 9.74
CA LYS A 2 -31.62 -12.65 8.70
C LYS A 2 -30.50 -12.07 7.84
N ILE A 3 -29.27 -12.43 8.18
CA ILE A 3 -28.13 -12.19 7.30
C ILE A 3 -28.28 -13.18 6.14
N THR A 4 -28.66 -12.69 4.98
CA THR A 4 -28.77 -13.52 3.77
C THR A 4 -27.34 -13.99 3.39
N ARG A 5 -27.16 -15.28 3.19
CA ARG A 5 -25.91 -15.93 2.74
C ARG A 5 -25.27 -15.27 1.50
N SER A 6 -26.04 -14.53 0.73
CA SER A 6 -25.59 -13.79 -0.45
C SER A 6 -24.72 -12.56 -0.13
N ALA A 7 -24.85 -11.96 1.06
CA ALA A 7 -24.04 -10.79 1.44
C ALA A 7 -22.64 -11.14 1.95
N LEU A 8 -22.47 -12.35 2.50
CA LEU A 8 -21.16 -12.79 3.04
C LEU A 8 -20.16 -13.24 1.95
N ILE A 9 -20.64 -13.62 0.77
CA ILE A 9 -19.80 -14.16 -0.31
C ILE A 9 -19.30 -13.05 -1.26
N LYS A 10 -19.91 -11.87 -1.25
CA LYS A 10 -19.58 -10.79 -2.21
C LYS A 10 -18.35 -9.95 -1.85
N HIS A 11 -17.69 -10.17 -0.72
CA HIS A 11 -16.67 -9.26 -0.16
C HIS A 11 -15.32 -9.92 0.17
N PHE A 12 -14.97 -11.05 -0.45
CA PHE A 12 -13.61 -11.58 -0.39
C PHE A 12 -12.76 -10.97 -1.52
N ILE A 13 -11.82 -10.11 -1.15
CA ILE A 13 -11.36 -8.91 -1.87
C ILE A 13 -9.91 -9.04 -2.39
N PHE A 14 -9.64 -8.36 -3.43
CA PHE A 14 -8.51 -7.63 -4.05
C PHE A 14 -7.14 -7.71 -3.29
N VAL A 15 -6.51 -8.88 -3.23
CA VAL A 15 -5.37 -9.08 -2.33
C VAL A 15 -3.99 -8.88 -2.96
N ILE A 16 -3.79 -8.96 -4.27
CA ILE A 16 -2.45 -9.27 -4.79
C ILE A 16 -1.79 -8.21 -5.64
N LEU A 17 -2.54 -7.42 -6.35
CA LEU A 17 -1.95 -6.34 -7.16
C LEU A 17 -1.33 -5.23 -6.33
N VAL A 18 -1.69 -5.22 -5.08
CA VAL A 18 -1.33 -4.19 -4.14
C VAL A 18 -0.14 -4.56 -3.27
N LEU A 19 0.20 -5.83 -3.22
CA LEU A 19 1.34 -6.32 -2.43
C LEU A 19 2.65 -5.58 -2.71
N SER A 20 2.79 -5.03 -3.89
CA SER A 20 4.02 -4.44 -4.38
C SER A 20 4.31 -3.03 -3.88
N GLN A 21 3.29 -2.19 -3.75
CA GLN A 21 3.53 -0.81 -3.25
C GLN A 21 3.84 -0.78 -1.76
N GLN A 22 3.59 -1.87 -1.04
CA GLN A 22 3.78 -1.94 0.41
C GLN A 22 5.09 -2.58 0.87
N LEU A 23 5.80 -3.33 0.02
CA LEU A 23 7.08 -3.93 0.40
C LEU A 23 8.13 -2.90 0.81
N THR A 24 7.94 -1.64 0.40
CA THR A 24 8.87 -0.54 0.69
C THR A 24 8.27 0.57 1.55
N ALA A 25 7.02 0.46 2.03
CA ALA A 25 6.42 1.51 2.83
C ALA A 25 7.04 1.53 4.24
N GLY A 26 7.95 2.46 4.48
CA GLY A 26 8.45 2.82 5.80
C GLY A 26 9.36 1.81 6.50
N ALA A 27 9.85 0.78 5.81
CA ALA A 27 10.80 -0.15 6.40
C ALA A 27 12.24 0.34 6.18
N GLY A 28 12.91 0.78 7.26
CA GLY A 28 14.36 1.00 7.24
C GLY A 28 15.12 -0.28 6.84
N GLU A 29 16.40 -0.13 6.52
CA GLU A 29 17.29 -1.27 6.23
C GLU A 29 17.73 -1.91 7.54
N TYR A 30 17.37 -3.17 7.81
CA TYR A 30 17.72 -3.87 9.05
C TYR A 30 17.81 -5.39 8.87
N ILE A 31 18.43 -6.05 9.85
CA ILE A 31 18.47 -7.50 9.94
C ILE A 31 17.69 -7.95 11.17
N SER A 32 16.69 -8.79 11.01
CA SER A 32 15.95 -9.37 12.13
C SER A 32 16.45 -10.76 12.50
N LYS A 33 16.72 -11.02 13.78
CA LYS A 33 17.20 -12.31 14.32
C LYS A 33 16.27 -12.78 15.44
N ASP A 34 15.75 -14.01 15.34
CA ASP A 34 14.99 -14.61 16.43
C ASP A 34 15.95 -15.27 17.42
N ILE A 35 15.89 -14.89 18.70
CA ILE A 35 16.77 -15.41 19.77
C ILE A 35 16.47 -16.86 20.18
N LYS A 36 15.27 -17.37 19.88
CA LYS A 36 14.87 -18.76 20.22
C LYS A 36 15.07 -19.72 19.06
N ARG A 37 15.15 -19.23 17.84
CA ARG A 37 15.40 -20.05 16.66
C ARG A 37 16.86 -19.92 16.27
N SER A 38 17.71 -20.76 16.84
CA SER A 38 19.15 -20.83 16.53
C SER A 38 19.38 -21.49 15.16
N GLY A 39 18.74 -20.98 14.11
CA GLY A 39 18.81 -21.52 12.75
C GLY A 39 19.25 -20.47 11.74
N SER A 40 19.38 -20.89 10.48
CA SER A 40 19.67 -20.06 9.33
C SER A 40 18.79 -18.81 9.30
N GLN A 41 19.37 -17.64 9.01
CA GLN A 41 18.61 -16.41 8.70
C GLN A 41 17.72 -16.58 7.46
N LYS A 42 17.99 -17.63 6.68
CA LYS A 42 17.24 -17.98 5.47
C LYS A 42 15.90 -18.58 5.85
N SER A 43 14.85 -18.02 5.32
CA SER A 43 13.50 -18.56 5.45
C SER A 43 12.74 -18.41 4.11
N TRP A 44 11.85 -19.36 3.86
CA TRP A 44 10.96 -19.27 2.71
C TRP A 44 9.58 -19.76 3.07
N VAL A 45 8.60 -19.24 2.38
CA VAL A 45 7.22 -19.71 2.46
C VAL A 45 6.58 -19.57 1.09
N VAL A 46 5.79 -20.59 0.71
CA VAL A 46 4.89 -20.51 -0.45
C VAL A 46 3.48 -20.75 0.06
N LEU A 47 2.62 -19.75 -0.14
CA LEU A 47 1.25 -19.76 0.32
C LEU A 47 0.31 -19.76 -0.89
N PRO A 48 -0.49 -20.80 -1.08
CA PRO A 48 -1.64 -20.72 -1.98
C PRO A 48 -2.68 -19.79 -1.35
N TYR A 49 -3.40 -19.06 -2.19
CA TYR A 49 -4.50 -18.22 -1.74
C TYR A 49 -5.69 -18.32 -2.69
N ILE A 50 -6.86 -18.04 -2.16
CA ILE A 50 -8.10 -17.93 -2.89
C ILE A 50 -8.90 -16.76 -2.32
N PHE A 51 -9.46 -15.92 -3.18
CA PHE A 51 -10.31 -14.81 -2.79
C PHE A 51 -11.28 -14.48 -3.92
N SER A 52 -12.22 -13.57 -3.67
CA SER A 52 -13.11 -13.05 -4.70
C SER A 52 -13.10 -11.52 -4.68
N SER A 53 -13.09 -10.92 -5.86
CA SER A 53 -13.21 -9.47 -6.03
C SER A 53 -14.10 -9.13 -7.21
N ASP A 54 -14.62 -7.91 -7.23
CA ASP A 54 -15.46 -7.43 -8.32
C ASP A 54 -14.69 -7.32 -9.65
N SER A 55 -13.38 -7.10 -9.59
CA SER A 55 -12.53 -6.94 -10.79
C SER A 55 -12.03 -8.26 -11.38
N MET A 56 -11.97 -9.31 -10.58
CA MET A 56 -11.33 -10.58 -10.95
C MET A 56 -12.22 -11.81 -10.71
N GLY A 57 -13.40 -11.64 -10.08
CA GLY A 57 -14.23 -12.77 -9.65
C GLY A 57 -13.54 -13.64 -8.61
N LEU A 58 -13.90 -14.91 -8.56
CA LEU A 58 -13.20 -15.90 -7.75
C LEU A 58 -11.80 -16.12 -8.32
N THR A 59 -10.79 -15.82 -7.54
CA THR A 59 -9.39 -15.81 -7.96
C THR A 59 -8.58 -16.76 -7.09
N ALA A 60 -7.75 -17.57 -7.71
CA ALA A 60 -6.77 -18.44 -7.06
C ALA A 60 -5.35 -18.04 -7.47
N GLY A 61 -4.41 -18.19 -6.56
CA GLY A 61 -3.02 -17.87 -6.82
C GLY A 61 -2.07 -18.45 -5.78
N ALA A 62 -0.79 -18.10 -5.94
CA ALA A 62 0.25 -18.44 -4.97
C ALA A 62 1.23 -17.28 -4.82
N VAL A 63 1.74 -17.09 -3.60
CA VAL A 63 2.82 -16.18 -3.29
C VAL A 63 3.98 -16.93 -2.65
N GLY A 64 5.19 -16.69 -3.17
CA GLY A 64 6.45 -17.16 -2.59
C GLY A 64 7.20 -15.99 -1.97
N ILE A 65 7.70 -16.17 -0.76
CA ILE A 65 8.53 -15.21 -0.03
C ILE A 65 9.82 -15.92 0.35
N PHE A 66 10.96 -15.33 0.00
CA PHE A 66 12.30 -15.87 0.25
C PHE A 66 13.14 -14.80 0.92
N ASN A 67 13.52 -15.02 2.17
CA ASN A 67 14.29 -14.06 2.98
C ASN A 67 15.71 -14.54 3.19
N GLY A 68 16.70 -13.65 3.07
CA GLY A 68 18.08 -13.87 3.47
C GLY A 68 18.87 -14.86 2.60
N TYR A 69 18.40 -15.22 1.39
CA TYR A 69 19.07 -16.22 0.54
C TYR A 69 20.32 -15.68 -0.15
N ILE A 70 20.31 -14.45 -0.61
CA ILE A 70 21.45 -13.80 -1.29
C ILE A 70 22.20 -12.92 -0.29
N GLN A 71 21.50 -12.02 0.39
CA GLN A 71 22.03 -11.17 1.45
C GLN A 71 21.08 -11.27 2.67
N PRO A 72 21.59 -11.14 3.92
CA PRO A 72 20.80 -11.39 5.13
C PRO A 72 19.54 -10.51 5.26
N GLN A 73 19.59 -9.27 4.79
CA GLN A 73 18.47 -8.31 4.80
C GLN A 73 17.55 -8.46 3.59
N MET A 74 18.00 -9.11 2.52
CA MET A 74 17.30 -9.14 1.24
C MET A 74 16.11 -10.07 1.24
N ASN A 75 15.01 -9.58 0.65
CA ASN A 75 13.76 -10.32 0.46
C ASN A 75 13.44 -10.45 -1.03
N ILE A 76 12.93 -11.61 -1.43
CA ILE A 76 12.39 -11.83 -2.77
C ILE A 76 10.95 -12.28 -2.60
N VAL A 77 10.02 -11.61 -3.27
CA VAL A 77 8.61 -11.97 -3.30
C VAL A 77 8.18 -12.17 -4.74
N ALA A 78 7.52 -13.28 -5.02
CA ALA A 78 6.92 -13.55 -6.32
C ALA A 78 5.49 -14.05 -6.14
N SER A 79 4.57 -13.58 -6.97
CA SER A 79 3.18 -13.98 -6.92
C SER A 79 2.58 -14.13 -8.32
N THR A 80 1.62 -15.04 -8.45
CA THR A 80 0.83 -15.20 -9.68
C THR A 80 -0.62 -15.53 -9.30
N PHE A 81 -1.55 -15.12 -10.16
CA PHE A 81 -2.97 -15.39 -9.96
C PHE A 81 -3.71 -15.62 -11.27
N VAL A 82 -4.83 -16.32 -11.16
CA VAL A 82 -5.83 -16.52 -12.22
C VAL A 82 -7.22 -16.33 -11.59
N GLY A 83 -8.03 -15.49 -12.19
CA GLY A 83 -9.40 -15.20 -11.77
C GLY A 83 -10.45 -15.99 -12.54
N GLU A 84 -11.71 -15.71 -12.21
CA GLU A 84 -12.89 -16.23 -12.86
C GLU A 84 -13.05 -15.72 -14.30
N GLU A 85 -13.85 -16.40 -15.10
CA GLU A 85 -14.23 -15.95 -16.44
C GLU A 85 -15.34 -14.93 -16.40
N PHE A 86 -15.15 -13.83 -17.11
CA PHE A 86 -16.13 -12.78 -17.31
C PHE A 86 -16.59 -12.76 -18.77
N ASN A 87 -17.88 -12.56 -18.96
CA ASN A 87 -18.43 -12.27 -20.29
C ASN A 87 -18.20 -10.81 -20.63
N VAL A 88 -17.24 -10.53 -21.48
CA VAL A 88 -16.86 -9.19 -21.89
C VAL A 88 -17.42 -8.90 -23.28
N LYS A 89 -18.11 -7.75 -23.44
CA LYS A 89 -18.56 -7.28 -24.76
C LYS A 89 -17.39 -6.59 -25.43
N VAL A 90 -16.91 -7.15 -26.52
CA VAL A 90 -15.92 -6.51 -27.37
C VAL A 90 -16.64 -5.60 -28.37
N GLN A 91 -16.10 -4.42 -28.61
CA GLN A 91 -16.61 -3.28 -29.43
C GLN A 91 -17.62 -3.63 -30.54
N ALA A 92 -18.50 -2.64 -30.84
CA ALA A 92 -19.39 -2.50 -32.02
C ALA A 92 -20.15 -3.74 -32.53
N ASP A 93 -19.54 -4.93 -32.62
CA ASP A 93 -20.13 -6.15 -33.21
C ASP A 93 -20.86 -7.05 -32.22
N GLN A 94 -21.03 -6.63 -30.95
CA GLN A 94 -21.73 -7.40 -29.89
C GLN A 94 -21.19 -8.80 -29.59
N GLU A 95 -20.01 -9.14 -30.05
CA GLU A 95 -19.39 -10.44 -29.75
C GLU A 95 -19.02 -10.52 -28.26
N ILE A 96 -19.57 -11.52 -27.57
CA ILE A 96 -19.26 -11.77 -26.16
C ILE A 96 -18.07 -12.70 -26.10
N LYS A 97 -16.94 -12.21 -25.59
CA LYS A 97 -15.77 -13.04 -25.29
C LYS A 97 -15.72 -13.39 -23.81
N GLN A 98 -15.29 -14.60 -23.52
CA GLN A 98 -14.98 -15.02 -22.16
C GLN A 98 -13.52 -14.70 -21.87
N GLU A 99 -13.28 -13.87 -20.86
CA GLU A 99 -11.94 -13.42 -20.48
C GLU A 99 -11.71 -13.61 -18.99
N ARG A 100 -10.49 -14.00 -18.61
CA ARG A 100 -10.07 -14.21 -17.22
C ARG A 100 -9.10 -13.15 -16.77
N ALA A 101 -9.23 -12.75 -15.50
CA ALA A 101 -8.15 -12.01 -14.86
C ALA A 101 -6.94 -12.93 -14.70
N ALA A 102 -5.76 -12.44 -15.03
CA ALA A 102 -4.51 -13.14 -14.79
C ALA A 102 -3.38 -12.15 -14.60
N GLY A 103 -2.41 -12.51 -13.76
CA GLY A 103 -1.25 -11.64 -13.55
C GLY A 103 -0.15 -12.29 -12.76
N ALA A 104 0.98 -11.58 -12.75
CA ALA A 104 2.17 -11.94 -12.00
C ALA A 104 2.87 -10.70 -11.47
N MET A 105 3.59 -10.88 -10.37
CA MET A 105 4.36 -9.85 -9.71
C MET A 105 5.68 -10.44 -9.22
N ILE A 106 6.73 -9.65 -9.25
CA ILE A 106 8.00 -9.94 -8.61
C ILE A 106 8.53 -8.69 -7.91
N ALA A 107 9.13 -8.89 -6.74
CA ALA A 107 9.87 -7.86 -6.01
C ALA A 107 11.16 -8.44 -5.45
N VAL A 108 12.23 -7.65 -5.56
CA VAL A 108 13.52 -7.87 -4.93
C VAL A 108 13.78 -6.66 -4.06
N ASP A 109 13.78 -6.85 -2.76
CA ASP A 109 13.86 -5.77 -1.78
C ASP A 109 15.18 -5.79 -1.04
N SER A 110 15.72 -4.59 -0.72
CA SER A 110 16.91 -4.39 0.12
C SER A 110 18.19 -5.06 -0.39
N TYR A 111 18.41 -5.10 -1.70
CA TYR A 111 19.69 -5.53 -2.25
C TYR A 111 20.77 -4.48 -1.97
N GLN A 112 21.74 -4.79 -1.10
CA GLN A 112 22.90 -3.92 -0.84
C GLN A 112 23.84 -3.90 -2.02
N SER A 113 24.05 -2.71 -2.57
CA SER A 113 24.85 -2.50 -3.77
C SER A 113 26.34 -2.78 -3.54
N PHE A 114 27.02 -3.29 -4.54
CA PHE A 114 28.48 -3.46 -4.52
C PHE A 114 29.26 -2.12 -4.68
N PHE A 115 28.59 -1.04 -5.06
CA PHE A 115 29.23 0.28 -5.18
C PHE A 115 29.40 0.98 -3.84
N SER A 116 28.46 0.75 -2.91
CA SER A 116 28.48 1.36 -1.57
C SER A 116 27.69 0.51 -0.59
N GLU A 117 28.27 0.26 0.58
CA GLU A 117 27.59 -0.46 1.66
C GLU A 117 26.35 0.29 2.19
N ARG A 118 26.24 1.59 1.91
CA ARG A 118 25.10 2.45 2.30
C ARG A 118 24.01 2.52 1.26
N MET A 119 24.23 1.95 0.06
CA MET A 119 23.26 1.99 -1.03
C MET A 119 22.54 0.66 -1.16
N PHE A 120 21.22 0.72 -1.08
CA PHE A 120 20.32 -0.40 -1.27
C PHE A 120 19.45 -0.18 -2.50
N ILE A 121 19.13 -1.25 -3.18
CA ILE A 121 18.30 -1.22 -4.39
C ILE A 121 17.11 -2.15 -4.16
N THR A 122 15.92 -1.62 -4.44
CA THR A 122 14.70 -2.39 -4.52
C THR A 122 14.17 -2.30 -5.94
N ALA A 123 13.84 -3.43 -6.54
CA ALA A 123 13.22 -3.49 -7.85
C ALA A 123 11.95 -4.32 -7.78
N MET A 124 10.86 -3.81 -8.33
CA MET A 124 9.59 -4.52 -8.34
C MET A 124 8.78 -4.22 -9.59
N GLY A 125 7.91 -5.14 -9.95
CA GLY A 125 7.00 -4.92 -11.06
C GLY A 125 5.89 -5.95 -11.10
N ALA A 126 4.80 -5.57 -11.74
CA ALA A 126 3.65 -6.41 -11.97
C ALA A 126 3.10 -6.24 -13.38
N TYR A 127 2.54 -7.32 -13.86
CA TYR A 127 1.79 -7.39 -15.11
C TYR A 127 0.46 -8.08 -14.83
N GLY A 128 -0.65 -7.44 -15.19
CA GLY A 128 -1.96 -8.01 -14.95
C GLY A 128 -3.00 -7.56 -15.97
N TYR A 129 -3.85 -8.50 -16.37
CA TYR A 129 -5.06 -8.27 -17.14
C TYR A 129 -6.30 -8.41 -16.26
N TYR A 130 -7.23 -7.49 -16.40
CA TYR A 130 -8.43 -7.38 -15.58
C TYR A 130 -9.66 -7.18 -16.48
N PRO A 131 -10.57 -8.14 -16.55
CA PRO A 131 -11.77 -8.03 -17.38
C PRO A 131 -12.82 -7.05 -16.83
N ASN A 132 -12.73 -6.65 -15.56
CA ASN A 132 -13.71 -5.79 -14.92
C ASN A 132 -13.05 -4.79 -13.95
N GLN A 133 -12.16 -3.92 -14.48
CA GLN A 133 -11.54 -2.86 -13.68
C GLN A 133 -12.58 -1.81 -13.27
N ARG A 134 -12.45 -1.30 -12.05
CA ARG A 134 -13.27 -0.20 -11.52
C ARG A 134 -12.46 1.07 -11.45
N LEU A 135 -13.00 2.16 -11.97
CA LEU A 135 -12.34 3.46 -12.07
C LEU A 135 -13.28 4.57 -11.68
N TYR A 136 -12.79 5.48 -10.89
CA TYR A 136 -13.48 6.70 -10.50
C TYR A 136 -12.88 7.86 -11.30
N LEU A 137 -13.53 8.24 -12.40
CA LEU A 137 -13.06 9.31 -13.30
C LEU A 137 -13.20 10.69 -12.67
N ASP A 138 -14.24 10.87 -11.83
CA ASP A 138 -14.39 12.02 -10.95
C ASP A 138 -14.26 11.54 -9.50
N GLY A 139 -13.05 11.68 -8.96
CA GLY A 139 -12.71 11.29 -7.60
C GLY A 139 -12.96 12.34 -6.53
N SER A 140 -13.67 13.46 -6.84
CA SER A 140 -13.88 14.55 -5.90
C SER A 140 -14.60 14.10 -4.62
N ASN A 141 -14.31 14.78 -3.52
CA ASN A 141 -14.94 14.53 -2.23
C ASN A 141 -16.44 14.95 -2.22
N ASP A 142 -16.79 15.90 -3.06
CA ASP A 142 -18.15 16.40 -3.20
C ASP A 142 -18.86 15.68 -4.35
N SER A 143 -19.86 14.87 -4.02
CA SER A 143 -20.72 14.20 -5.00
C SER A 143 -21.61 15.16 -5.81
N LYS A 144 -21.54 16.46 -5.54
CA LYS A 144 -22.33 17.50 -6.19
C LYS A 144 -21.63 18.21 -7.35
N ARG A 145 -20.42 17.84 -7.71
CA ARG A 145 -19.87 18.24 -9.00
C ARG A 145 -20.61 17.54 -10.12
N ASN A 146 -21.88 17.87 -10.25
CA ASN A 146 -22.64 17.63 -11.45
C ASN A 146 -22.08 18.52 -12.54
N LEU A 147 -21.10 18.03 -13.24
CA LEU A 147 -20.99 18.37 -14.63
C LEU A 147 -22.34 18.04 -15.25
N GLU A 148 -22.88 18.92 -16.05
CA GLU A 148 -24.16 18.78 -16.77
C GLU A 148 -24.21 17.60 -17.75
N SER A 149 -23.56 16.51 -17.44
CA SER A 149 -23.67 15.25 -18.17
C SER A 149 -24.62 14.32 -17.43
N ASN A 150 -25.46 13.62 -18.18
CA ASN A 150 -26.36 12.56 -17.74
C ASN A 150 -25.65 11.39 -17.04
N ASP A 151 -24.61 11.65 -16.26
CA ASP A 151 -23.75 10.66 -15.65
C ASP A 151 -24.24 10.34 -14.24
N PRO A 152 -24.54 9.08 -13.94
CA PRO A 152 -24.93 8.66 -12.61
C PRO A 152 -23.81 8.98 -11.64
N SER A 153 -24.16 9.67 -10.58
CA SER A 153 -23.39 10.06 -9.39
C SER A 153 -21.92 9.60 -9.35
N SER A 154 -21.01 10.49 -9.00
CA SER A 154 -19.57 10.26 -8.77
C SER A 154 -19.21 9.03 -7.88
N SER A 155 -20.20 8.45 -7.22
CA SER A 155 -20.09 7.21 -6.44
C SER A 155 -20.12 5.93 -7.28
N THR A 156 -20.46 5.99 -8.58
CA THR A 156 -20.54 4.79 -9.43
C THR A 156 -19.25 4.63 -10.23
N PRO A 157 -18.51 3.53 -10.03
CA PRO A 157 -17.28 3.30 -10.79
C PRO A 157 -17.56 3.03 -12.26
N PHE A 158 -16.75 3.60 -13.12
CA PHE A 158 -16.68 3.17 -14.51
C PHE A 158 -16.02 1.78 -14.57
N LYS A 159 -16.63 0.85 -15.32
CA LYS A 159 -16.14 -0.52 -15.46
C LYS A 159 -15.54 -0.71 -16.85
N SER A 160 -14.29 -1.16 -16.89
CA SER A 160 -13.57 -1.46 -18.14
C SER A 160 -12.75 -2.72 -18.02
N GLN A 161 -12.47 -3.36 -19.13
CA GLN A 161 -11.44 -4.37 -19.26
C GLN A 161 -10.12 -3.73 -19.64
N GLY A 162 -9.00 -4.35 -19.29
CA GLY A 162 -7.68 -3.90 -19.74
C GLY A 162 -6.53 -4.33 -18.85
N TYR A 163 -5.38 -3.77 -19.13
CA TYR A 163 -4.13 -4.08 -18.45
C TYR A 163 -3.78 -3.03 -17.42
N ASN A 164 -3.17 -3.49 -16.34
CA ASN A 164 -2.47 -2.65 -15.37
C ASN A 164 -1.07 -3.22 -15.17
N ASN A 165 -0.07 -2.51 -15.66
CA ASN A 165 1.33 -2.90 -15.65
C ASN A 165 2.15 -1.78 -15.05
N TRP A 166 3.08 -2.13 -14.17
CA TRP A 166 3.95 -1.14 -13.56
C TRP A 166 5.30 -1.76 -13.19
N PHE A 167 6.29 -0.90 -13.07
CA PHE A 167 7.65 -1.27 -12.70
C PHE A 167 8.33 -0.11 -11.97
N ASP A 168 9.00 -0.43 -10.86
CA ASP A 168 9.74 0.52 -10.03
C ASP A 168 11.17 0.04 -9.79
N ILE A 169 12.14 0.96 -9.82
CA ILE A 169 13.47 0.76 -9.26
C ILE A 169 13.73 1.88 -8.26
N ASP A 170 14.02 1.51 -7.03
CA ASP A 170 14.25 2.40 -5.91
C ASP A 170 15.71 2.29 -5.42
N PHE A 171 16.42 3.40 -5.47
CA PHE A 171 17.77 3.56 -4.96
C PHE A 171 17.69 4.26 -3.62
N ARG A 172 18.14 3.59 -2.56
CA ARG A 172 18.01 4.01 -1.16
C ARG A 172 19.40 4.20 -0.56
N TYR A 173 19.72 5.41 -0.13
CA TYR A 173 20.99 5.72 0.50
C TYR A 173 20.79 5.97 2.00
N VAL A 174 21.39 5.12 2.82
CA VAL A 174 21.36 5.25 4.28
C VAL A 174 22.34 6.34 4.70
N MET A 175 21.79 7.43 5.26
CA MET A 175 22.57 8.61 5.65
C MET A 175 23.50 8.29 6.82
N PRO A 176 24.75 8.87 6.83
CA PRO A 176 25.77 8.55 7.82
C PRO A 176 25.60 9.37 9.12
N TRP A 177 24.40 9.34 9.72
CA TRP A 177 24.12 9.97 11.01
C TRP A 177 23.17 9.13 11.87
N GLY A 178 23.01 9.52 13.17
CA GLY A 178 22.28 8.71 14.13
C GLY A 178 22.94 7.36 14.36
N GLU A 179 22.18 6.32 14.60
CA GLU A 179 22.69 4.95 14.76
C GLU A 179 23.34 4.41 13.49
N SER A 180 22.90 4.89 12.33
CA SER A 180 23.45 4.47 11.05
C SER A 180 24.84 5.06 10.74
N ALA A 181 25.36 5.95 11.59
CA ALA A 181 26.75 6.42 11.47
C ALA A 181 27.73 5.24 11.61
N ASP A 182 27.51 4.41 12.63
CA ASP A 182 28.39 3.31 13.01
C ASP A 182 27.86 1.94 12.53
N GLN A 183 26.53 1.78 12.45
CA GLN A 183 25.89 0.53 12.05
C GLN A 183 24.85 0.74 10.97
N ILE A 184 25.23 0.48 9.71
CA ILE A 184 24.35 0.68 8.54
C ILE A 184 23.10 -0.20 8.61
N LEU A 185 23.25 -1.46 9.02
CA LEU A 185 22.19 -2.46 9.18
C LEU A 185 22.03 -2.81 10.67
N PRO A 186 21.15 -2.13 11.41
CA PRO A 186 20.89 -2.49 12.79
C PRO A 186 20.31 -3.91 12.88
N VAL A 187 20.72 -4.62 13.94
CA VAL A 187 20.24 -5.99 14.20
C VAL A 187 19.13 -5.94 15.23
N ILE A 188 17.91 -6.22 14.79
CA ILE A 188 16.75 -6.32 15.64
C ILE A 188 16.62 -7.75 16.17
N GLN A 189 16.77 -7.90 17.49
CA GLN A 189 16.59 -9.19 18.15
C GLN A 189 15.12 -9.41 18.48
N LEU A 190 14.57 -10.53 18.02
CA LEU A 190 13.17 -10.88 18.19
C LEU A 190 13.01 -12.03 19.17
N ASN A 191 12.01 -11.94 20.04
CA ASN A 191 11.49 -13.04 20.81
C ASN A 191 10.05 -13.30 20.39
N ARG A 192 9.81 -14.34 19.59
CA ARG A 192 8.50 -14.65 19.01
C ARG A 192 7.90 -13.42 18.30
N GLY A 193 8.66 -12.81 17.40
CA GLY A 193 8.23 -11.69 16.56
C GLY A 193 8.05 -10.35 17.29
N ILE A 194 8.48 -10.21 18.54
CA ILE A 194 8.52 -8.94 19.29
C ILE A 194 9.98 -8.58 19.55
N ALA A 195 10.35 -7.33 19.26
CA ALA A 195 11.69 -6.83 19.48
C ALA A 195 12.04 -6.79 20.97
N VAL A 196 13.25 -7.27 21.35
CA VAL A 196 13.71 -7.33 22.74
C VAL A 196 14.86 -6.36 23.04
N ASN A 197 15.65 -5.97 22.05
CA ASN A 197 16.70 -4.96 22.19
C ASN A 197 16.21 -3.54 21.81
N ARG A 198 14.99 -3.23 22.13
CA ARG A 198 14.29 -1.99 21.76
C ARG A 198 14.97 -0.70 22.21
N ASP A 199 15.69 -0.76 23.32
CA ASP A 199 16.39 0.40 23.90
C ASP A 199 17.64 0.79 23.12
N GLU A 200 18.13 -0.11 22.27
CA GLU A 200 19.31 0.09 21.45
C GLU A 200 19.01 0.61 20.04
N ILE A 201 17.76 0.46 19.55
CA ILE A 201 17.44 0.58 18.12
C ILE A 201 16.71 1.85 17.74
N GLY A 202 15.85 2.40 18.57
CA GLY A 202 15.06 3.58 18.19
C GLY A 202 14.18 4.11 19.29
N GLY A 203 13.35 5.11 18.95
CA GLY A 203 12.33 5.66 19.82
C GLY A 203 12.79 6.72 20.80
N ARG A 204 14.04 7.20 20.73
CA ARG A 204 14.55 8.16 21.74
C ARG A 204 14.62 9.59 21.19
N ARG A 205 15.73 10.01 20.63
CA ARG A 205 15.94 11.41 20.21
C ARG A 205 15.83 11.56 18.70
N PRO A 206 15.13 12.58 18.20
CA PRO A 206 15.10 12.87 16.77
C PRO A 206 16.53 12.90 16.18
N PHE A 207 16.73 12.20 15.06
CA PHE A 207 18.00 12.11 14.29
C PHE A 207 19.23 11.57 15.04
N SER A 208 19.14 11.30 16.35
CA SER A 208 20.22 10.67 17.11
C SER A 208 20.04 9.16 17.23
N THR A 209 18.82 8.67 17.10
CA THR A 209 18.46 7.25 16.98
C THR A 209 17.68 7.06 15.69
N GLY A 210 17.51 5.80 15.30
CA GLY A 210 16.82 5.44 14.07
C GLY A 210 17.67 5.65 12.81
N GLN A 211 17.05 5.44 11.68
CA GLN A 211 17.71 5.46 10.37
C GLN A 211 17.08 6.52 9.46
N THR A 212 17.92 7.29 8.78
CA THR A 212 17.47 8.25 7.75
C THR A 212 17.90 7.75 6.38
N ILE A 213 16.98 7.71 5.45
CA ILE A 213 17.20 7.26 4.07
C ILE A 213 16.85 8.40 3.11
N PHE A 214 17.78 8.73 2.22
CA PHE A 214 17.45 9.49 1.01
C PHE A 214 17.22 8.49 -0.12
N GLY A 215 16.03 8.57 -0.74
CA GLY A 215 15.63 7.67 -1.82
C GLY A 215 15.41 8.38 -3.14
N SER A 216 15.70 7.67 -4.22
CA SER A 216 15.41 8.07 -5.59
C SER A 216 14.81 6.89 -6.33
N LYS A 217 13.53 7.00 -6.72
CA LYS A 217 12.79 5.93 -7.39
C LYS A 217 12.50 6.33 -8.84
N LEU A 218 12.82 5.43 -9.76
CA LEU A 218 12.32 5.47 -11.12
C LEU A 218 11.06 4.62 -11.20
N PHE A 219 9.98 5.16 -11.74
CA PHE A 219 8.73 4.44 -11.86
C PHE A 219 8.16 4.50 -13.29
N TYR A 220 7.48 3.44 -13.64
CA TYR A 220 6.69 3.31 -14.85
C TYR A 220 5.35 2.65 -14.50
N SER A 221 4.25 3.20 -14.99
CA SER A 221 2.95 2.56 -14.89
C SER A 221 2.14 2.80 -16.17
N LYS A 222 1.52 1.74 -16.63
CA LYS A 222 0.59 1.78 -17.76
C LYS A 222 -0.72 1.16 -17.35
N TRP A 223 -1.77 1.90 -17.55
CA TRP A 223 -3.13 1.44 -17.41
C TRP A 223 -3.88 1.59 -18.72
N SER A 224 -4.60 0.55 -19.14
CA SER A 224 -5.40 0.58 -20.36
C SER A 224 -6.86 0.23 -20.07
N ALA A 225 -7.78 0.91 -20.77
CA ALA A 225 -9.20 0.64 -20.75
C ALA A 225 -9.68 0.41 -22.19
N GLU A 226 -9.98 -0.85 -22.52
CA GLU A 226 -10.35 -1.22 -23.90
C GLU A 226 -11.77 -0.78 -24.30
N LYS A 227 -12.66 -0.48 -23.33
CA LYS A 227 -14.04 -0.05 -23.61
C LYS A 227 -14.23 1.45 -23.84
N LEU A 228 -13.26 2.24 -23.50
CA LEU A 228 -13.29 3.68 -23.76
C LEU A 228 -12.66 3.93 -25.13
N SER A 229 -13.49 4.02 -26.16
CA SER A 229 -13.03 4.42 -27.50
C SER A 229 -12.36 5.80 -27.54
N GLU A 230 -12.58 6.62 -26.51
CA GLU A 230 -12.04 7.96 -26.33
C GLU A 230 -11.07 8.10 -25.16
N ALA A 231 -10.91 7.08 -24.30
CA ALA A 231 -9.92 7.12 -23.23
C ALA A 231 -8.67 6.34 -23.64
N PRO A 232 -7.61 7.05 -23.99
CA PRO A 232 -6.32 6.43 -24.26
C PRO A 232 -5.82 5.71 -22.99
N SER A 233 -4.95 4.72 -23.18
CA SER A 233 -4.19 4.17 -22.07
C SER A 233 -3.45 5.30 -21.35
N ILE A 234 -3.56 5.33 -20.02
CA ILE A 234 -2.79 6.28 -19.22
C ILE A 234 -1.43 5.64 -18.97
N ASN A 235 -0.40 6.31 -19.48
CA ASN A 235 0.99 5.95 -19.23
C ASN A 235 1.62 7.07 -18.39
N THR A 236 2.34 6.69 -17.36
CA THR A 236 3.15 7.61 -16.57
C THR A 236 4.51 6.99 -16.29
N ASN A 237 5.55 7.78 -16.46
CA ASN A 237 6.91 7.42 -16.12
C ASN A 237 7.65 8.63 -15.57
N GLY A 238 8.40 8.43 -14.51
CA GLY A 238 9.02 9.56 -13.86
C GLY A 238 9.96 9.18 -12.74
N VAL A 239 10.23 10.18 -11.95
CA VAL A 239 11.13 10.07 -10.81
C VAL A 239 10.42 10.50 -9.53
N ARG A 240 10.83 9.87 -8.43
CA ARG A 240 10.35 10.17 -7.08
C ARG A 240 11.58 10.32 -6.19
N PHE A 241 11.70 11.47 -5.53
CA PHE A 241 12.71 11.71 -4.51
C PHE A 241 12.04 11.75 -3.16
N TYR A 242 12.66 11.14 -2.15
CA TYR A 242 12.11 11.17 -0.80
C TYR A 242 13.19 11.19 0.27
N LEU A 243 12.84 11.76 1.40
CA LEU A 243 13.58 11.65 2.64
C LEU A 243 12.68 10.94 3.64
N GLU A 244 13.18 9.82 4.17
CA GLU A 244 12.49 9.02 5.17
C GLU A 244 13.35 8.93 6.44
N HIS A 245 12.73 9.11 7.60
CA HIS A 245 13.37 8.85 8.88
C HIS A 245 12.50 7.89 9.67
N ASN A 246 13.04 6.71 9.97
CA ASN A 246 12.39 5.70 10.78
C ASN A 246 13.10 5.57 12.12
N ASN A 247 12.42 5.97 13.19
CA ASN A 247 12.88 5.91 14.56
C ASN A 247 11.99 5.00 15.41
N THR A 248 11.50 3.91 14.81
CA THR A 248 10.70 2.89 15.50
C THR A 248 11.60 1.78 16.04
N ASP A 249 11.11 1.06 17.03
CA ASP A 249 11.81 -0.10 17.62
C ASP A 249 11.86 -1.32 16.69
N TYR A 250 10.83 -1.53 15.87
CA TYR A 250 10.77 -2.61 14.89
C TYR A 250 9.80 -2.25 13.75
N PRO A 251 10.28 -1.94 12.52
CA PRO A 251 9.45 -1.45 11.43
C PRO A 251 8.29 -2.38 11.04
N SER A 252 8.45 -3.73 11.11
CA SER A 252 7.38 -4.66 10.78
C SER A 252 6.29 -4.75 11.86
N ASN A 253 6.58 -4.37 13.11
CA ASN A 253 5.60 -4.31 14.21
C ASN A 253 6.01 -3.23 15.21
N PRO A 254 5.88 -1.95 14.85
CA PRO A 254 6.27 -0.84 15.70
C PRO A 254 5.45 -0.81 16.98
N SER A 255 6.13 -0.72 18.15
CA SER A 255 5.46 -0.54 19.43
C SER A 255 5.71 0.84 20.03
N ARG A 256 6.79 1.48 19.65
CA ARG A 256 7.16 2.83 20.08
C ARG A 256 7.99 3.56 19.06
N GLY A 257 8.05 4.87 19.22
CA GLY A 257 8.79 5.75 18.34
C GLY A 257 7.93 6.34 17.24
N TYR A 258 8.56 6.79 16.17
CA TYR A 258 7.88 7.47 15.07
C TYR A 258 8.62 7.25 13.75
N SER A 259 7.92 7.49 12.66
CA SER A 259 8.50 7.60 11.33
C SER A 259 7.90 8.78 10.60
N PHE A 260 8.66 9.36 9.67
CA PHE A 260 8.14 10.31 8.72
C PHE A 260 8.78 10.12 7.35
N LYS A 261 8.05 10.50 6.31
CA LYS A 261 8.51 10.48 4.93
C LYS A 261 7.98 11.72 4.20
N GLY A 262 8.89 12.52 3.66
CA GLY A 262 8.57 13.58 2.73
C GLY A 262 8.96 13.15 1.32
N GLN A 263 8.07 13.35 0.33
CA GLN A 263 8.23 12.82 -1.02
C GLN A 263 7.83 13.86 -2.06
N PHE A 264 8.64 13.95 -3.11
CA PHE A 264 8.31 14.66 -4.35
C PHE A 264 8.31 13.67 -5.51
N SER A 265 7.24 13.63 -6.27
CA SER A 265 7.08 12.79 -7.46
C SER A 265 6.83 13.66 -8.69
N ALA A 266 7.43 13.32 -9.82
CA ALA A 266 7.21 14.03 -11.06
C ALA A 266 7.30 13.10 -12.26
N ASP A 267 6.37 13.29 -13.18
CA ASP A 267 6.43 12.85 -14.56
C ASP A 267 6.56 14.12 -15.41
N VAL A 268 7.65 14.23 -16.16
CA VAL A 268 7.95 15.43 -16.97
C VAL A 268 7.40 15.35 -18.39
N GLY A 269 6.59 14.33 -18.69
CA GLY A 269 5.94 14.17 -19.99
C GLY A 269 6.85 13.66 -21.09
N ILE A 270 7.96 12.98 -20.76
CA ILE A 270 8.87 12.41 -21.76
C ILE A 270 8.55 10.94 -22.08
N GLY A 271 9.03 10.47 -23.23
CA GLY A 271 8.81 9.09 -23.67
C GLY A 271 7.37 8.85 -24.09
N ASN A 272 6.71 7.89 -23.43
CA ASN A 272 5.33 7.53 -23.71
C ASN A 272 4.34 8.00 -22.62
N SER A 273 4.74 8.95 -21.78
CA SER A 273 3.84 9.56 -20.80
C SER A 273 2.66 10.25 -21.46
N THR A 274 1.48 10.00 -20.93
CA THR A 274 0.24 10.63 -21.44
C THR A 274 0.18 12.11 -21.08
N GLN A 275 0.71 12.47 -19.90
CA GLN A 275 0.70 13.85 -19.39
C GLN A 275 1.82 14.07 -18.37
N SER A 276 2.26 15.34 -18.26
CA SER A 276 3.19 15.73 -17.20
C SER A 276 2.44 16.08 -15.92
N TRP A 277 3.02 15.76 -14.77
CA TRP A 277 2.47 16.09 -13.48
C TRP A 277 3.53 16.09 -12.38
N ASN A 278 3.22 16.69 -11.24
CA ASN A 278 4.01 16.57 -10.03
C ASN A 278 3.14 16.50 -8.78
N SER A 279 3.69 15.92 -7.71
CA SER A 279 3.04 15.85 -6.40
C SER A 279 4.05 15.95 -5.27
N LEU A 280 3.58 16.50 -4.16
CA LEU A 280 4.27 16.55 -2.87
C LEU A 280 3.44 15.73 -1.88
N GLU A 281 4.10 14.87 -1.09
CA GLU A 281 3.44 14.07 -0.07
C GLU A 281 4.25 14.11 1.22
N PHE A 282 3.56 14.09 2.34
CA PHE A 282 4.15 13.94 3.66
C PHE A 282 3.36 12.92 4.47
N ASP A 283 4.06 11.96 5.06
CA ASP A 283 3.51 10.91 5.92
C ASP A 283 4.22 10.93 7.27
N TYR A 284 3.45 10.81 8.34
CA TYR A 284 3.95 10.73 9.71
C TYR A 284 3.21 9.65 10.47
N ALA A 285 3.95 8.76 11.14
CA ALA A 285 3.38 7.77 12.05
C ALA A 285 4.04 7.86 13.43
N HIS A 286 3.26 7.62 14.47
CA HIS A 286 3.70 7.62 15.87
C HIS A 286 3.12 6.44 16.62
N TYR A 287 3.95 5.80 17.46
CA TYR A 287 3.59 4.59 18.19
C TYR A 287 3.86 4.78 19.68
N ILE A 288 2.87 4.47 20.49
CA ILE A 288 2.91 4.60 21.94
C ILE A 288 2.58 3.25 22.56
N GLU A 289 3.57 2.64 23.18
CA GLU A 289 3.38 1.41 23.95
C GLU A 289 2.64 1.71 25.24
N LEU A 290 1.57 0.96 25.49
CA LEU A 290 0.80 1.01 26.72
C LEU A 290 1.22 -0.10 27.67
N LEU A 291 0.80 0.00 28.92
CA LEU A 291 0.97 -1.07 29.90
C LEU A 291 0.26 -2.34 29.42
N ASN A 292 0.95 -3.47 29.57
CA ASN A 292 0.40 -4.76 29.21
C ASN A 292 -0.56 -5.25 30.32
N PHE A 293 -1.68 -5.82 29.91
CA PHE A 293 -2.54 -6.59 30.79
C PHE A 293 -1.91 -7.97 31.05
N SER A 294 -2.37 -8.70 32.06
CA SER A 294 -1.85 -10.04 32.37
C SER A 294 -2.01 -11.07 31.23
N TRP A 295 -2.88 -10.80 30.27
CA TRP A 295 -3.18 -11.66 29.12
C TRP A 295 -2.61 -11.13 27.79
N THR A 296 -1.86 -10.00 27.82
CA THR A 296 -1.31 -9.39 26.61
C THR A 296 0.20 -9.30 26.64
N ARG A 297 0.82 -9.53 25.49
CA ARG A 297 2.27 -9.36 25.27
C ARG A 297 2.62 -7.95 24.82
N GLN A 298 1.68 -7.27 24.14
CA GLN A 298 1.90 -5.94 23.61
C GLN A 298 0.57 -5.21 23.45
N ASN A 299 0.52 -3.94 23.85
CA ASN A 299 -0.57 -3.01 23.62
C ASN A 299 0.01 -1.71 23.08
N VAL A 300 -0.51 -1.23 21.93
CA VAL A 300 0.03 -0.06 21.24
C VAL A 300 -1.11 0.83 20.76
N ILE A 301 -0.99 2.11 20.98
CA ILE A 301 -1.72 3.13 20.22
C ILE A 301 -0.81 3.55 19.06
N ALA A 302 -1.31 3.43 17.85
CA ALA A 302 -0.63 3.87 16.64
C ALA A 302 -1.44 4.98 15.96
N PHE A 303 -0.77 6.06 15.62
CA PHE A 303 -1.34 7.21 14.93
C PHE A 303 -0.64 7.40 13.59
N ASN A 304 -1.41 7.74 12.55
CA ASN A 304 -0.88 8.15 11.25
C ASN A 304 -1.54 9.45 10.79
N ALA A 305 -0.75 10.33 10.19
CA ALA A 305 -1.22 11.51 9.49
C ALA A 305 -0.51 11.62 8.14
N TRP A 306 -1.28 11.82 7.09
CA TRP A 306 -0.75 11.98 5.74
C TRP A 306 -1.42 13.15 5.03
N THR A 307 -0.65 13.80 4.17
CA THR A 307 -1.15 14.85 3.30
C THR A 307 -0.46 14.81 1.94
N ALA A 308 -1.17 15.25 0.91
CA ALA A 308 -0.64 15.38 -0.43
C ALA A 308 -1.15 16.65 -1.13
N TYR A 309 -0.33 17.14 -2.05
CA TYR A 309 -0.66 18.28 -2.90
C TYR A 309 -0.02 18.13 -4.26
N SER A 310 -0.78 18.39 -5.32
CA SER A 310 -0.33 18.33 -6.71
C SER A 310 -0.28 19.75 -7.33
N PRO A 311 0.87 20.46 -7.23
CA PRO A 311 1.01 21.83 -7.74
C PRO A 311 0.68 21.97 -9.21
N SER A 312 1.01 20.96 -10.02
CA SER A 312 0.76 20.94 -11.46
C SER A 312 -0.71 20.75 -11.84
N TRP A 313 -1.56 20.34 -10.89
CA TRP A 313 -2.96 20.04 -11.17
C TRP A 313 -3.68 21.25 -11.75
N LYS A 314 -3.97 21.18 -13.04
CA LYS A 314 -4.76 22.15 -13.78
C LYS A 314 -5.82 21.38 -14.55
N ILE A 315 -7.02 21.91 -14.54
CA ILE A 315 -8.06 21.62 -15.51
C ILE A 315 -8.04 22.84 -16.41
N ASP A 316 -7.16 22.84 -17.40
CA ASP A 316 -7.17 23.90 -18.40
C ASP A 316 -8.27 23.60 -19.41
N GLU A 317 -9.21 24.55 -19.55
CA GLU A 317 -10.20 24.53 -20.62
C GLU A 317 -9.58 24.92 -21.98
N THR A 318 -8.26 25.18 -22.02
CA THR A 318 -7.55 25.52 -23.23
C THR A 318 -7.26 24.27 -24.04
N ILE A 319 -7.88 24.22 -25.20
CA ILE A 319 -7.58 23.25 -26.24
C ILE A 319 -6.28 23.67 -26.91
N ASN A 320 -5.28 22.79 -26.96
CA ASN A 320 -4.04 23.05 -27.71
C ASN A 320 -4.31 23.14 -29.22
N ASP A 321 -3.27 23.53 -30.03
CA ASP A 321 -3.39 23.68 -31.48
C ASP A 321 -3.86 22.40 -32.22
N ASP A 322 -3.73 21.22 -31.57
CA ASP A 322 -4.19 19.93 -32.09
C ASP A 322 -5.64 19.57 -31.63
N GLY A 323 -6.32 20.46 -30.91
CA GLY A 323 -7.69 20.23 -30.43
C GLY A 323 -7.79 19.33 -29.20
N ILE A 324 -6.69 19.06 -28.48
CA ILE A 324 -6.62 18.21 -27.30
C ILE A 324 -6.57 19.07 -26.04
N LEU A 325 -7.39 18.73 -25.04
CA LEU A 325 -7.35 19.36 -23.72
C LEU A 325 -6.03 19.00 -23.02
N GLU A 326 -5.21 20.01 -22.74
CA GLU A 326 -4.02 19.80 -21.92
C GLU A 326 -4.41 19.63 -20.45
N LYS A 327 -4.12 18.47 -19.90
CA LYS A 327 -4.32 18.14 -18.50
C LYS A 327 -2.98 17.85 -17.85
N HIS A 328 -2.73 18.47 -16.69
CA HIS A 328 -1.54 18.21 -15.85
C HIS A 328 -1.97 17.62 -14.50
N GLN A 329 -2.88 16.65 -14.55
CA GLN A 329 -3.40 15.96 -13.39
C GLN A 329 -2.55 14.73 -13.09
N THR A 330 -2.38 14.41 -11.79
CA THR A 330 -1.83 13.12 -11.43
C THR A 330 -2.77 12.00 -11.88
N PRO A 331 -2.25 10.87 -12.37
CA PRO A 331 -3.06 9.67 -12.54
C PRO A 331 -3.79 9.32 -11.25
N MET A 332 -4.96 8.69 -11.36
CA MET A 332 -5.81 8.35 -10.21
C MET A 332 -5.13 7.48 -9.13
N TRP A 333 -4.01 6.85 -9.44
CA TRP A 333 -3.21 6.04 -8.50
C TRP A 333 -1.99 6.78 -7.94
N GLU A 334 -1.81 8.08 -8.28
CA GLU A 334 -0.72 8.93 -7.79
C GLU A 334 -1.26 10.19 -7.08
N GLY A 335 -0.42 10.81 -6.25
CA GLY A 335 -0.69 12.10 -5.62
C GLY A 335 -1.79 12.08 -4.55
N ALA A 336 -2.63 13.12 -4.54
CA ALA A 336 -3.64 13.36 -3.51
C ALA A 336 -4.86 12.46 -3.70
N ARG A 337 -4.81 11.23 -3.17
CA ARG A 337 -5.84 10.20 -3.33
C ARG A 337 -6.13 9.48 -2.03
N LEU A 338 -7.38 9.05 -1.86
CA LEU A 338 -7.87 8.29 -0.72
C LEU A 338 -8.78 7.15 -1.18
N GLY A 339 -8.90 6.14 -0.35
CA GLY A 339 -9.62 4.90 -0.60
C GLY A 339 -8.68 3.74 -0.89
N GLY A 340 -8.99 2.59 -0.31
CA GLY A 340 -8.24 1.35 -0.47
C GLY A 340 -7.56 0.90 0.83
N TRP A 341 -6.72 -0.07 0.72
CA TRP A 341 -6.17 -0.85 1.84
C TRP A 341 -5.22 -0.10 2.81
N ASN A 342 -4.75 1.10 2.47
CA ASN A 342 -3.84 1.87 3.32
C ASN A 342 -4.48 3.09 3.97
N ARG A 343 -5.41 3.71 3.26
CA ARG A 343 -6.03 4.95 3.70
C ARG A 343 -7.50 4.93 3.33
N MET A 344 -8.38 5.19 4.30
CA MET A 344 -9.84 5.12 4.11
C MET A 344 -10.28 3.72 3.66
N ARG A 345 -10.03 2.73 4.52
CA ARG A 345 -10.13 1.29 4.21
C ARG A 345 -11.55 0.78 3.93
N ALA A 346 -12.59 1.55 4.26
CA ALA A 346 -13.96 1.21 3.90
C ALA A 346 -14.33 1.54 2.45
N TYR A 347 -13.52 2.34 1.78
CA TYR A 347 -13.79 2.84 0.44
C TYR A 347 -12.99 2.07 -0.63
N ASP A 348 -13.54 2.01 -1.84
CA ASP A 348 -12.87 1.38 -2.98
C ASP A 348 -11.49 2.02 -3.24
N ASN A 349 -10.64 1.27 -3.89
CA ASN A 349 -9.29 1.75 -4.22
C ASN A 349 -9.34 2.99 -5.10
N ASN A 350 -8.60 4.05 -4.70
CA ASN A 350 -8.58 5.34 -5.38
C ASN A 350 -9.97 5.97 -5.55
N ARG A 351 -10.89 5.76 -4.58
CA ARG A 351 -12.25 6.30 -4.63
C ARG A 351 -12.28 7.82 -4.70
N PHE A 352 -11.35 8.47 -4.01
CA PHE A 352 -11.23 9.93 -3.97
C PHE A 352 -9.87 10.34 -4.52
N SER A 353 -9.84 11.35 -5.39
CA SER A 353 -8.62 11.97 -5.92
C SER A 353 -8.90 13.42 -6.28
N ASP A 354 -7.99 14.33 -5.90
CA ASP A 354 -8.09 15.75 -6.23
C ASP A 354 -6.70 16.39 -6.12
N LYS A 355 -6.63 17.71 -6.20
CA LYS A 355 -5.39 18.49 -6.12
C LYS A 355 -4.72 18.40 -4.76
N ALA A 356 -5.50 18.32 -3.69
CA ALA A 356 -5.04 18.26 -2.30
C ALA A 356 -5.74 17.15 -1.53
N ALA A 357 -5.07 16.58 -0.54
CA ALA A 357 -5.67 15.60 0.37
C ALA A 357 -5.08 15.69 1.76
N VAL A 358 -5.90 15.33 2.77
CA VAL A 358 -5.46 15.03 4.13
C VAL A 358 -6.08 13.72 4.59
N TYR A 359 -5.35 13.02 5.46
CA TYR A 359 -5.78 11.77 6.05
C TYR A 359 -5.21 11.62 7.45
N THR A 360 -5.96 10.96 8.33
CA THR A 360 -5.49 10.54 9.66
C THR A 360 -6.10 9.22 10.05
N ALA A 361 -5.34 8.42 10.80
CA ALA A 361 -5.79 7.16 11.38
C ALA A 361 -5.34 7.02 12.83
N LEU A 362 -6.17 6.36 13.62
CA LEU A 362 -5.84 5.91 14.96
C LEU A 362 -6.12 4.41 15.04
N GLU A 363 -5.12 3.63 15.45
CA GLU A 363 -5.24 2.19 15.67
C GLU A 363 -4.93 1.84 17.13
N TYR A 364 -5.73 0.95 17.72
CA TYR A 364 -5.40 0.26 18.95
C TYR A 364 -5.03 -1.19 18.63
N ARG A 365 -3.76 -1.55 18.85
CA ARG A 365 -3.15 -2.83 18.48
C ARG A 365 -2.90 -3.66 19.73
N ILE A 366 -3.36 -4.91 19.75
CA ILE A 366 -3.25 -5.84 20.88
C ILE A 366 -2.66 -7.16 20.39
N ILE A 367 -1.56 -7.60 21.00
CA ILE A 367 -1.02 -8.95 20.84
C ILE A 367 -1.28 -9.72 22.14
N PRO A 368 -2.14 -10.75 22.15
CA PRO A 368 -2.37 -11.58 23.34
C PRO A 368 -1.19 -12.50 23.64
N GLU A 369 -1.10 -12.96 24.89
CA GLU A 369 -0.18 -14.04 25.28
C GLU A 369 -0.50 -15.36 24.57
N PHE A 370 -1.78 -15.61 24.36
CA PHE A 370 -2.26 -16.83 23.74
C PHE A 370 -1.99 -16.82 22.23
N ASN A 371 -1.23 -17.83 21.78
CA ASN A 371 -1.00 -18.10 20.36
C ASN A 371 -1.31 -19.58 20.08
N PRO A 372 -2.45 -19.90 19.45
CA PRO A 372 -2.85 -21.29 19.18
C PRO A 372 -1.95 -22.01 18.17
N MET A 373 -1.16 -21.26 17.41
CA MET A 373 -0.23 -21.80 16.41
C MET A 373 1.21 -21.89 16.94
N GLN A 374 1.41 -21.53 18.21
CA GLN A 374 2.71 -21.65 18.85
C GLN A 374 3.06 -23.14 19.03
N ASP A 375 4.28 -23.50 18.66
CA ASP A 375 4.81 -24.86 18.81
C ASP A 375 4.07 -25.97 18.01
N GLN A 376 3.31 -25.58 16.97
CA GLN A 376 2.64 -26.53 16.09
C GLN A 376 3.62 -27.10 15.04
N ASN A 377 3.90 -28.40 15.15
CA ASN A 377 4.81 -29.11 14.22
C ASN A 377 4.21 -29.38 12.83
N TRP A 378 2.90 -29.19 12.65
CA TRP A 378 2.21 -29.45 11.39
C TRP A 378 2.21 -28.25 10.43
N SER A 379 2.51 -27.05 10.92
CA SER A 379 2.60 -25.86 10.07
C SER A 379 3.98 -25.78 9.43
N PRO A 380 4.09 -25.65 8.11
CA PRO A 380 5.36 -25.48 7.41
C PRO A 380 6.03 -24.14 7.72
N PHE A 381 5.32 -23.22 8.36
CA PHE A 381 5.80 -21.91 8.78
C PHE A 381 5.29 -21.58 10.19
N ALA A 382 6.14 -20.92 10.97
CA ALA A 382 5.78 -20.47 12.29
C ALA A 382 4.99 -19.16 12.23
N ILE A 383 3.91 -19.09 12.99
CA ILE A 383 3.19 -17.86 13.30
C ILE A 383 3.65 -17.39 14.67
N ASP A 384 4.37 -16.26 14.69
CA ASP A 384 5.01 -15.75 15.90
C ASP A 384 4.03 -15.10 16.86
N TRP A 385 3.00 -14.42 16.32
CA TRP A 385 1.91 -13.83 17.10
C TRP A 385 0.66 -13.62 16.23
N PHE A 386 -0.49 -13.50 16.90
CA PHE A 386 -1.70 -12.90 16.36
C PHE A 386 -1.91 -11.53 16.99
N GLN A 387 -2.40 -10.58 16.22
CA GLN A 387 -2.69 -9.22 16.68
C GLN A 387 -4.12 -8.85 16.28
N THR A 388 -4.88 -8.32 17.23
CA THR A 388 -6.18 -7.69 16.97
C THR A 388 -5.99 -6.18 16.94
N VAL A 389 -6.61 -5.52 15.98
CA VAL A 389 -6.55 -4.06 15.82
C VAL A 389 -7.95 -3.51 15.68
N LEU A 390 -8.25 -2.44 16.40
CA LEU A 390 -9.40 -1.58 16.18
C LEU A 390 -8.90 -0.26 15.61
N PHE A 391 -9.59 0.28 14.61
CA PHE A 391 -9.16 1.51 13.98
C PHE A 391 -10.31 2.45 13.60
N VAL A 392 -9.98 3.72 13.52
CA VAL A 392 -10.80 4.78 12.96
C VAL A 392 -9.94 5.62 12.02
N GLU A 393 -10.52 6.00 10.90
CA GLU A 393 -9.87 6.80 9.87
C GLU A 393 -10.72 8.01 9.50
N ALA A 394 -10.06 9.09 9.11
CA ALA A 394 -10.70 10.27 8.57
C ALA A 394 -9.86 10.84 7.43
N GLY A 395 -10.51 11.31 6.37
CA GLY A 395 -9.81 11.89 5.24
C GLY A 395 -10.71 12.71 4.33
N ARG A 396 -10.07 13.59 3.55
CA ARG A 396 -10.73 14.43 2.55
C ARG A 396 -9.77 14.74 1.41
N VAL A 397 -10.31 14.84 0.20
CA VAL A 397 -9.66 15.46 -0.96
C VAL A 397 -10.31 16.81 -1.26
N ALA A 398 -9.57 17.74 -1.85
CA ALA A 398 -10.07 19.08 -2.17
C ALA A 398 -9.32 19.69 -3.37
N GLU A 399 -9.96 20.64 -4.07
CA GLU A 399 -9.39 21.41 -5.20
C GLU A 399 -8.23 22.32 -4.82
N SER A 400 -8.12 22.66 -3.55
CA SER A 400 -7.09 23.56 -3.04
C SER A 400 -6.53 23.06 -1.72
N TYR A 401 -5.28 23.38 -1.45
CA TYR A 401 -4.67 23.11 -0.16
C TYR A 401 -5.04 24.23 0.83
N ASP A 402 -6.31 24.22 1.25
CA ASP A 402 -6.84 25.12 2.27
C ASP A 402 -7.25 24.34 3.51
N ILE A 403 -6.72 24.74 4.67
CA ILE A 403 -6.93 24.02 5.92
C ILE A 403 -8.41 24.00 6.32
N SER A 404 -9.13 25.10 6.13
CA SER A 404 -10.54 25.17 6.49
C SER A 404 -11.39 24.22 5.65
N THR A 405 -11.05 24.09 4.36
CA THR A 405 -11.70 23.15 3.44
C THR A 405 -11.31 21.71 3.75
N LEU A 406 -10.02 21.42 3.90
CA LEU A 406 -9.51 20.07 4.09
C LEU A 406 -10.00 19.40 5.38
N PHE A 407 -10.27 20.17 6.42
CA PHE A 407 -10.77 19.66 7.71
C PHE A 407 -12.29 19.84 7.91
N SER A 408 -13.02 20.32 6.89
CA SER A 408 -14.48 20.30 6.88
C SER A 408 -15.00 19.08 6.14
N ASP A 409 -16.22 18.62 6.42
CA ASP A 409 -16.90 17.52 5.71
C ASP A 409 -16.02 16.30 5.38
N MET A 410 -15.16 15.90 6.32
CA MET A 410 -14.30 14.73 6.17
C MET A 410 -15.14 13.45 6.04
N LYS A 411 -14.65 12.51 5.23
CA LYS A 411 -15.15 11.13 5.21
C LYS A 411 -14.53 10.38 6.38
N TYR A 412 -15.28 9.43 6.94
CA TYR A 412 -14.85 8.61 8.08
C TYR A 412 -15.09 7.15 7.79
N ASP A 413 -14.26 6.31 8.36
CA ASP A 413 -14.52 4.90 8.49
C ASP A 413 -14.01 4.35 9.82
N VAL A 414 -14.54 3.18 10.17
CA VAL A 414 -14.15 2.42 11.36
C VAL A 414 -14.02 0.95 10.99
N GLY A 415 -13.14 0.25 11.66
CA GLY A 415 -12.98 -1.16 11.35
C GLY A 415 -12.16 -1.92 12.37
N PHE A 416 -11.96 -3.18 12.04
CA PHE A 416 -11.08 -4.06 12.79
C PHE A 416 -10.15 -4.84 11.86
N SER A 417 -9.01 -5.26 12.38
CA SER A 417 -8.04 -6.09 11.68
C SER A 417 -7.59 -7.26 12.56
N LEU A 418 -7.47 -8.42 11.95
CA LEU A 418 -6.77 -9.57 12.52
C LEU A 418 -5.46 -9.73 11.76
N ARG A 419 -4.35 -9.69 12.48
CA ARG A 419 -3.01 -9.77 11.88
C ARG A 419 -2.26 -10.96 12.46
N ALA A 420 -1.38 -11.57 11.65
CA ALA A 420 -0.50 -12.64 12.06
C ALA A 420 0.91 -12.41 11.51
N LEU A 421 1.95 -12.62 12.31
CA LEU A 421 3.33 -12.59 11.82
C LEU A 421 3.72 -13.98 11.34
N ALA A 422 3.74 -14.17 10.03
CA ALA A 422 4.14 -15.40 9.36
C ALA A 422 5.45 -15.18 8.60
N ALA A 423 6.46 -16.01 8.84
CA ALA A 423 7.79 -15.88 8.22
C ALA A 423 8.37 -14.44 8.29
N LYS A 424 8.18 -13.75 9.41
CA LYS A 424 8.59 -12.36 9.69
C LYS A 424 7.83 -11.29 8.87
N VAL A 425 6.80 -11.66 8.14
CA VAL A 425 5.94 -10.74 7.38
C VAL A 425 4.56 -10.69 8.03
N PRO A 426 4.07 -9.52 8.43
CA PRO A 426 2.69 -9.38 8.89
C PRO A 426 1.72 -9.68 7.76
N VAL A 427 0.79 -10.59 8.00
CA VAL A 427 -0.38 -10.85 7.14
C VAL A 427 -1.58 -10.29 7.87
N ARG A 428 -2.39 -9.47 7.23
CA ARG A 428 -3.55 -8.82 7.85
C ARG A 428 -4.83 -9.12 7.08
N PHE A 429 -5.87 -9.41 7.84
CA PHE A 429 -7.25 -9.44 7.39
C PHE A 429 -7.96 -8.24 8.02
N GLU A 430 -8.61 -7.42 7.24
CA GLU A 430 -9.26 -6.19 7.68
C GLU A 430 -10.70 -6.11 7.20
N TYR A 431 -11.56 -5.58 8.07
CA TYR A 431 -12.91 -5.18 7.74
C TYR A 431 -13.09 -3.71 8.14
N ALA A 432 -13.60 -2.92 7.23
CA ALA A 432 -13.90 -1.52 7.45
C ALA A 432 -15.31 -1.17 6.98
N HIS A 433 -15.95 -0.21 7.65
CA HIS A 433 -17.28 0.30 7.33
C HIS A 433 -17.26 1.83 7.31
N GLY A 434 -17.77 2.41 6.24
CA GLY A 434 -17.89 3.85 6.02
C GLY A 434 -19.23 4.23 5.41
N SER A 435 -19.40 5.49 5.02
CA SER A 435 -20.66 6.02 4.51
C SER A 435 -21.10 5.42 3.17
N GLU A 436 -20.19 4.88 2.37
CA GLU A 436 -20.48 4.28 1.06
C GLU A 436 -20.59 2.74 1.12
N GLY A 437 -20.39 2.14 2.29
CA GLY A 437 -20.49 0.70 2.48
C GLY A 437 -19.38 0.10 3.32
N SER A 438 -19.08 -1.17 3.06
CA SER A 438 -18.05 -1.92 3.79
C SER A 438 -17.11 -2.59 2.83
N SER A 439 -15.85 -2.66 3.22
CA SER A 439 -14.80 -3.36 2.48
C SER A 439 -14.06 -4.36 3.37
N MET A 440 -13.53 -5.40 2.74
CA MET A 440 -12.66 -6.39 3.37
C MET A 440 -11.34 -6.45 2.60
N TRP A 441 -10.22 -6.52 3.31
CA TRP A 441 -8.88 -6.58 2.73
C TRP A 441 -8.09 -7.72 3.34
N VAL A 442 -7.30 -8.40 2.52
CA VAL A 442 -6.25 -9.31 2.97
C VAL A 442 -4.94 -8.84 2.38
N MET A 443 -4.01 -8.42 3.22
CA MET A 443 -2.82 -7.69 2.81
C MET A 443 -1.58 -8.19 3.54
N LEU A 444 -0.41 -7.86 3.01
CA LEU A 444 0.86 -8.00 3.72
C LEU A 444 1.27 -6.67 4.35
N ASN A 445 2.14 -6.73 5.35
CA ASN A 445 2.68 -5.62 6.12
C ASN A 445 1.64 -4.80 6.89
N GLN A 446 2.11 -3.87 7.69
CA GLN A 446 1.27 -2.90 8.40
C GLN A 446 0.82 -1.79 7.42
N PRO A 447 -0.32 -1.10 7.66
CA PRO A 447 -0.75 0.00 6.78
C PRO A 447 0.15 1.23 6.90
N PHE A 448 0.77 1.41 8.07
CA PHE A 448 1.76 2.44 8.42
C PHE A 448 2.61 1.96 9.57
#